data_5e40c49ae274fe07f71afa95c2edf3f3
#
_entry.id   5e40c49ae274fe07f71afa95c2edf3f3
#
_cell.length_a   1.000
_cell.length_b   1.000
_cell.length_c   1.000
_cell.angle_alpha   90.00
_cell.angle_beta   90.00
_cell.angle_gamma   90.00
#
_symmetry.space_group_name_H-M   'P 1'
#
loop_
_entity.id
_entity.type
_entity.pdbx_description
1 polymer ?
#
loop_
_entity_poly.entity_id
_entity_poly.type
_entity_poly.pdbx_seq_one_letter_code
_entity_poly.pdbx_strand_id
1 'polypeptide(L)'
;MFQTACVKTQHMSQQVLTILGSTGSIGVSTLDVVASHPEKFRIFALAGHTQVAKLAAQCVQFQPQYAVVADEGHAEALAKMLAASACRTEVLYGAQALIDVASAEEVSGVMAAIVGAAGLPSALAAAKAGKTIYLANKETLVV
;
A
#
# COMPACT_ATOMS: atom_id res chain seq x y z
N MET A 1 30.05 -2.08 -18.18
CA MET A 1 29.69 -2.29 -17.45
C MET A 1 29.81 -2.20 -16.52
N PHE A 2 29.98 -1.81 -16.35
CA PHE A 2 29.66 -1.90 -15.30
C PHE A 2 29.55 -1.46 -14.86
N GLN A 3 30.15 -0.70 -15.15
CA GLN A 3 29.57 -0.32 -14.50
C GLN A 3 28.36 -0.34 -14.40
N THR A 4 28.25 -0.11 -14.86
CA THR A 4 26.97 -0.72 -15.03
C THR A 4 26.34 -1.25 -13.78
N ALA A 5 27.11 -1.88 -13.00
CA ALA A 5 26.66 -2.43 -11.73
C ALA A 5 26.03 -1.37 -10.84
N CYS A 6 26.57 -0.18 -10.86
CA CYS A 6 26.04 0.92 -10.08
C CYS A 6 24.63 1.27 -10.45
N VAL A 7 24.35 1.32 -11.73
CA VAL A 7 23.02 1.67 -12.22
C VAL A 7 22.00 0.62 -11.79
N LYS A 8 22.37 -0.63 -11.89
CA LYS A 8 21.49 -1.71 -11.48
C LYS A 8 21.20 -1.66 -9.99
N THR A 9 22.18 -1.32 -9.20
CA THR A 9 22.01 -1.20 -7.78
C THR A 9 20.99 -0.13 -7.43
N GLN A 10 21.00 1.00 -8.14
CA GLN A 10 20.05 2.04 -7.91
C GLN A 10 18.62 1.60 -8.19
N HIS A 11 18.40 0.87 -9.25
CA HIS A 11 17.09 0.33 -9.56
C HIS A 11 16.62 -0.61 -8.47
N MET A 12 17.52 -1.43 -7.97
CA MET A 12 17.18 -2.41 -6.96
C MET A 12 16.93 -1.78 -5.60
N SER A 13 17.30 -0.53 -5.41
CA SER A 13 17.06 0.16 -4.16
C SER A 13 15.66 0.72 -4.03
N GLN A 14 14.86 0.69 -5.11
CA GLN A 14 13.49 1.16 -5.03
C GLN A 14 12.67 0.24 -4.12
N GLN A 15 11.95 0.86 -3.20
CA GLN A 15 11.11 0.11 -2.28
C GLN A 15 9.72 -0.05 -2.84
N VAL A 16 9.16 -1.23 -2.67
CA VAL A 16 7.81 -1.57 -3.10
C VAL A 16 6.96 -1.68 -1.85
N LEU A 17 5.98 -0.81 -1.72
CA LEU A 17 5.23 -0.64 -0.48
C LEU A 17 3.78 -1.02 -0.60
N THR A 18 3.24 -1.59 0.47
CA THR A 18 1.81 -1.73 0.69
C THR A 18 1.44 -0.80 1.84
N ILE A 19 0.44 0.05 1.62
CA ILE A 19 -0.01 0.99 2.64
C ILE A 19 -1.36 0.52 3.17
N LEU A 20 -1.37 0.06 4.42
CA LEU A 20 -2.59 -0.36 5.09
C LEU A 20 -3.19 0.85 5.80
N GLY A 21 -4.39 1.24 5.41
CA GLY A 21 -5.01 2.44 5.96
C GLY A 21 -4.60 3.70 5.21
N SER A 22 -4.50 3.61 3.89
CA SER A 22 -4.00 4.71 3.07
C SER A 22 -4.88 5.96 3.08
N THR A 23 -6.16 5.82 3.43
CA THR A 23 -7.09 6.94 3.42
C THR A 23 -7.11 7.72 4.73
N GLY A 24 -6.49 7.21 5.78
CA GLY A 24 -6.36 7.93 7.05
C GLY A 24 -5.26 8.97 6.98
N SER A 25 -5.15 9.80 8.03
CA SER A 25 -4.20 10.91 8.03
C SER A 25 -2.74 10.45 7.89
N ILE A 26 -2.38 9.36 8.56
CA ILE A 26 -1.01 8.83 8.45
C ILE A 26 -0.75 8.28 7.06
N GLY A 27 -1.73 7.56 6.50
CA GLY A 27 -1.61 7.02 5.15
C GLY A 27 -1.45 8.11 4.11
N VAL A 28 -2.25 9.17 4.24
CA VAL A 28 -2.16 10.32 3.33
C VAL A 28 -0.79 10.99 3.43
N SER A 29 -0.29 11.18 4.64
CA SER A 29 1.04 11.77 4.83
C SER A 29 2.14 10.89 4.23
N THR A 30 2.01 9.57 4.39
CA THR A 30 2.95 8.63 3.79
C THR A 30 2.95 8.74 2.27
N LEU A 31 1.77 8.82 1.68
CA LEU A 31 1.66 8.93 0.23
C LEU A 31 2.21 10.26 -0.28
N ASP A 32 2.12 11.33 0.51
CA ASP A 32 2.75 12.60 0.15
C ASP A 32 4.26 12.45 0.03
N VAL A 33 4.87 11.72 0.95
CA VAL A 33 6.31 11.44 0.91
C VAL A 33 6.65 10.61 -0.32
N VAL A 34 5.85 9.59 -0.59
CA VAL A 34 6.06 8.73 -1.77
C VAL A 34 5.96 9.54 -3.06
N ALA A 35 4.97 10.44 -3.14
CA ALA A 35 4.80 11.28 -4.32
C ALA A 35 5.99 12.21 -4.55
N SER A 36 6.66 12.62 -3.47
CA SER A 36 7.85 13.48 -3.56
C SER A 36 9.10 12.71 -3.99
N HIS A 37 9.07 11.39 -3.89
CA HIS A 37 10.24 10.56 -4.19
C HIS A 37 9.87 9.35 -5.06
N PRO A 38 9.33 9.60 -6.27
CA PRO A 38 8.87 8.49 -7.11
C PRO A 38 10.00 7.55 -7.55
N GLU A 39 11.22 8.02 -7.54
CA GLU A 39 12.36 7.19 -7.89
C GLU A 39 12.75 6.22 -6.78
N LYS A 40 12.29 6.49 -5.54
CA LYS A 40 12.64 5.66 -4.38
C LYS A 40 11.55 4.70 -3.96
N PHE A 41 10.31 4.99 -4.32
CA PHE A 41 9.17 4.22 -3.84
C PHE A 41 8.21 3.89 -4.95
N ARG A 42 7.66 2.69 -4.89
CA ARG A 42 6.58 2.27 -5.76
C ARG A 42 5.49 1.66 -4.88
N ILE A 43 4.24 1.95 -5.19
CA ILE A 43 3.13 1.44 -4.42
C ILE A 43 2.61 0.15 -5.05
N PHE A 44 2.66 -0.94 -4.30
CA PHE A 44 2.11 -2.22 -4.72
C PHE A 44 0.61 -2.28 -4.44
N ALA A 45 0.20 -1.88 -3.24
CA ALA A 45 -1.22 -1.95 -2.86
C ALA A 45 -1.57 -0.85 -1.87
N LEU A 46 -2.82 -0.41 -1.94
CA LEU A 46 -3.40 0.53 -1.02
C LEU A 46 -4.62 -0.12 -0.38
N ALA A 47 -4.79 0.06 0.92
CA ALA A 47 -5.95 -0.47 1.62
C ALA A 47 -6.66 0.67 2.35
N GLY A 48 -7.91 0.91 1.97
CA GLY A 48 -8.81 1.82 2.65
C GLY A 48 -10.02 1.01 3.09
N HIS A 49 -10.61 1.35 4.21
CA HIS A 49 -11.70 0.54 4.74
C HIS A 49 -13.01 0.77 3.98
N THR A 50 -13.62 1.93 4.19
CA THR A 50 -14.88 2.28 3.55
C THR A 50 -14.80 3.57 2.74
N GLN A 51 -13.64 4.21 2.71
CA GLN A 51 -13.44 5.50 2.05
C GLN A 51 -13.16 5.30 0.56
N VAL A 52 -14.17 4.83 -0.15
CA VAL A 52 -14.02 4.40 -1.54
C VAL A 52 -13.59 5.54 -2.46
N ALA A 53 -14.24 6.70 -2.35
CA ALA A 53 -13.94 7.83 -3.22
C ALA A 53 -12.49 8.32 -3.03
N LYS A 54 -12.05 8.39 -1.78
CA LYS A 54 -10.70 8.83 -1.45
C LYS A 54 -9.67 7.81 -1.97
N LEU A 55 -9.97 6.53 -1.79
CA LEU A 55 -9.10 5.47 -2.27
C LEU A 55 -9.02 5.47 -3.79
N ALA A 56 -10.13 5.71 -4.46
CA ALA A 56 -10.14 5.80 -5.93
C ALA A 56 -9.19 6.90 -6.42
N ALA A 57 -9.23 8.07 -5.78
CA ALA A 57 -8.34 9.16 -6.14
C ALA A 57 -6.87 8.76 -5.94
N GLN A 58 -6.58 8.05 -4.86
CA GLN A 58 -5.22 7.58 -4.60
C GLN A 58 -4.77 6.55 -5.65
N CYS A 59 -5.65 5.66 -6.06
CA CYS A 59 -5.34 4.68 -7.09
C CYS A 59 -5.04 5.33 -8.42
N VAL A 60 -5.77 6.37 -8.78
CA VAL A 60 -5.52 7.10 -10.02
C VAL A 60 -4.15 7.77 -9.98
N GLN A 61 -3.79 8.33 -8.84
CA GLN A 61 -2.53 9.04 -8.69
C GLN A 61 -1.33 8.10 -8.64
N PHE A 62 -1.41 7.02 -7.88
CA PHE A 62 -0.25 6.15 -7.61
C PHE A 62 -0.24 4.88 -8.45
N GLN A 63 -1.34 4.51 -9.08
CA GLN A 63 -1.44 3.33 -9.94
C GLN A 63 -0.93 2.06 -9.25
N PRO A 64 -1.45 1.72 -8.05
CA PRO A 64 -1.04 0.48 -7.41
C PRO A 64 -1.57 -0.72 -8.18
N GLN A 65 -0.99 -1.87 -7.94
CA GLN A 65 -1.47 -3.10 -8.55
C GLN A 65 -2.79 -3.54 -7.93
N TYR A 66 -2.96 -3.34 -6.62
CA TYR A 66 -4.16 -3.75 -5.89
C TYR A 66 -4.68 -2.64 -5.00
N ALA A 67 -5.99 -2.65 -4.79
CA ALA A 67 -6.65 -1.82 -3.80
C ALA A 67 -7.59 -2.70 -3.00
N VAL A 68 -7.55 -2.58 -1.68
CA VAL A 68 -8.33 -3.45 -0.78
C VAL A 68 -9.32 -2.62 0.02
N VAL A 69 -10.56 -3.07 0.06
CA VAL A 69 -11.63 -2.41 0.83
C VAL A 69 -12.29 -3.41 1.78
N ALA A 70 -13.26 -2.95 2.56
CA ALA A 70 -13.83 -3.73 3.64
C ALA A 70 -14.64 -4.94 3.18
N ASP A 71 -15.44 -4.76 2.13
CA ASP A 71 -16.36 -5.81 1.69
C ASP A 71 -16.67 -5.69 0.20
N GLU A 72 -17.46 -6.64 -0.26
CA GLU A 72 -17.80 -6.73 -1.69
C GLU A 72 -18.55 -5.51 -2.21
N GLY A 73 -19.46 -4.96 -1.42
CA GLY A 73 -20.20 -3.78 -1.83
C GLY A 73 -19.31 -2.59 -2.08
N HIS A 74 -18.36 -2.35 -1.19
CA HIS A 74 -17.38 -1.28 -1.38
C HIS A 74 -16.46 -1.58 -2.55
N ALA A 75 -16.12 -2.85 -2.75
CA ALA A 75 -15.29 -3.26 -3.88
C ALA A 75 -15.96 -2.97 -5.21
N GLU A 76 -17.25 -3.24 -5.33
CA GLU A 76 -17.97 -2.94 -6.54
C GLU A 76 -18.02 -1.44 -6.82
N ALA A 77 -18.26 -0.64 -5.79
CA ALA A 77 -18.26 0.82 -5.94
C ALA A 77 -16.89 1.34 -6.39
N LEU A 78 -15.84 0.83 -5.78
CA LEU A 78 -14.48 1.24 -6.14
C LEU A 78 -14.15 0.83 -7.59
N ALA A 79 -14.51 -0.40 -7.96
CA ALA A 79 -14.23 -0.89 -9.30
C ALA A 79 -14.90 -0.03 -10.37
N LYS A 80 -16.13 0.43 -10.12
CA LYS A 80 -16.80 1.32 -11.03
C LYS A 80 -16.10 2.66 -11.18
N MET A 81 -15.64 3.20 -10.06
CA MET A 81 -14.90 4.47 -10.08
C MET A 81 -13.59 4.35 -10.84
N LEU A 82 -12.89 3.26 -10.65
CA LEU A 82 -11.61 3.04 -11.32
C LEU A 82 -11.79 2.79 -12.82
N ALA A 83 -12.85 2.07 -13.18
CA ALA A 83 -13.15 1.85 -14.58
C ALA A 83 -13.45 3.17 -15.30
N ALA A 84 -14.18 4.07 -14.63
CA ALA A 84 -14.49 5.38 -15.19
C ALA A 84 -13.23 6.23 -15.38
N SER A 85 -12.20 5.99 -14.59
CA SER A 85 -10.93 6.71 -14.64
C SER A 85 -9.86 5.99 -15.48
N ALA A 86 -10.21 4.89 -16.11
CA ALA A 86 -9.28 4.05 -16.88
C ALA A 86 -8.09 3.56 -16.03
N CYS A 87 -8.31 3.36 -14.74
CA CYS A 87 -7.28 2.87 -13.83
C CYS A 87 -7.31 1.35 -13.81
N ARG A 88 -6.15 0.73 -13.91
CA ARG A 88 -6.03 -0.73 -14.02
C ARG A 88 -5.86 -1.45 -12.69
N THR A 89 -5.92 -0.73 -11.60
CA THR A 89 -5.79 -1.33 -10.26
C THR A 89 -6.86 -2.40 -10.06
N GLU A 90 -6.46 -3.57 -9.61
CA GLU A 90 -7.39 -4.65 -9.30
C GLU A 90 -7.94 -4.45 -7.89
N VAL A 91 -9.25 -4.58 -7.73
CA VAL A 91 -9.91 -4.34 -6.45
C VAL A 91 -10.13 -5.66 -5.72
N LEU A 92 -9.73 -5.70 -4.47
CA LEU A 92 -9.90 -6.85 -3.59
C LEU A 92 -10.66 -6.40 -2.35
N TYR A 93 -11.14 -7.36 -1.56
CA TYR A 93 -11.82 -7.02 -0.31
C TYR A 93 -11.63 -8.10 0.74
N GLY A 94 -11.82 -7.71 2.00
CA GLY A 94 -11.80 -8.64 3.11
C GLY A 94 -10.44 -8.79 3.78
N ALA A 95 -10.46 -9.50 4.91
CA ALA A 95 -9.26 -9.66 5.75
C ALA A 95 -8.16 -10.46 5.06
N GLN A 96 -8.53 -11.50 4.32
CA GLN A 96 -7.51 -12.30 3.63
C GLN A 96 -6.79 -11.49 2.57
N ALA A 97 -7.51 -10.61 1.88
CA ALA A 97 -6.89 -9.75 0.89
C ALA A 97 -5.86 -8.83 1.51
N LEU A 98 -6.15 -8.30 2.71
CA LEU A 98 -5.17 -7.48 3.44
C LEU A 98 -3.89 -8.27 3.73
N ILE A 99 -4.05 -9.50 4.17
CA ILE A 99 -2.92 -10.38 4.46
C ILE A 99 -2.12 -10.64 3.18
N ASP A 100 -2.81 -10.93 2.10
CA ASP A 100 -2.16 -11.24 0.82
C ASP A 100 -1.32 -10.08 0.31
N VAL A 101 -1.86 -8.86 0.34
CA VAL A 101 -1.11 -7.71 -0.16
C VAL A 101 0.00 -7.27 0.78
N ALA A 102 -0.11 -7.59 2.07
CA ALA A 102 0.94 -7.28 3.03
C ALA A 102 2.12 -8.25 2.93
N SER A 103 1.86 -9.48 2.49
CA SER A 103 2.89 -10.52 2.46
C SER A 103 3.33 -10.90 1.05
N ALA A 104 2.86 -10.21 0.01
CA ALA A 104 3.18 -10.53 -1.37
C ALA A 104 4.69 -10.50 -1.61
N GLU A 105 5.16 -11.37 -2.47
CA GLU A 105 6.59 -11.50 -2.74
C GLU A 105 7.21 -10.20 -3.22
N GLU A 106 6.49 -9.44 -4.03
CA GLU A 106 6.99 -8.20 -4.61
C GLU A 106 7.17 -7.08 -3.59
N VAL A 107 6.51 -7.18 -2.43
CA VAL A 107 6.50 -6.13 -1.43
C VAL A 107 7.75 -6.18 -0.57
N SER A 108 8.41 -5.05 -0.41
CA SER A 108 9.59 -4.95 0.47
C SER A 108 9.24 -4.32 1.82
N GLY A 109 8.21 -3.48 1.86
CA GLY A 109 7.82 -2.82 3.11
C GLY A 109 6.33 -2.61 3.21
N VAL A 110 5.84 -2.58 4.44
CA VAL A 110 4.41 -2.38 4.72
C VAL A 110 4.28 -1.25 5.73
N MET A 111 3.52 -0.23 5.36
CA MET A 111 3.15 0.84 6.29
C MET A 111 1.83 0.46 6.95
N ALA A 112 1.87 0.18 8.23
CA ALA A 112 0.69 -0.22 8.97
C ALA A 112 0.05 1.00 9.63
N ALA A 113 -0.83 1.65 8.89
CA ALA A 113 -1.53 2.85 9.35
C ALA A 113 -2.96 2.54 9.80
N ILE A 114 -3.31 1.27 9.96
CA ILE A 114 -4.60 0.86 10.50
C ILE A 114 -4.47 0.81 12.01
N VAL A 115 -5.37 1.49 12.71
CA VAL A 115 -5.33 1.52 14.15
C VAL A 115 -6.05 0.31 14.75
N GLY A 116 -5.59 -0.11 15.92
CA GLY A 116 -6.22 -1.16 16.69
C GLY A 116 -5.92 -2.55 16.18
N ALA A 117 -6.70 -3.52 16.66
CA ALA A 117 -6.48 -4.93 16.37
C ALA A 117 -6.78 -5.30 14.91
N ALA A 118 -7.52 -4.46 14.20
CA ALA A 118 -7.92 -4.76 12.83
C ALA A 118 -6.72 -4.91 11.88
N GLY A 119 -5.63 -4.20 12.15
CA GLY A 119 -4.44 -4.27 11.32
C GLY A 119 -3.45 -5.35 11.72
N LEU A 120 -3.67 -6.00 12.87
CA LEU A 120 -2.67 -6.91 13.41
C LEU A 120 -2.42 -8.16 12.55
N PRO A 121 -3.44 -8.86 12.03
CA PRO A 121 -3.17 -10.06 11.23
C PRO A 121 -2.33 -9.79 9.99
N SER A 122 -2.58 -8.68 9.31
CA SER A 122 -1.81 -8.34 8.10
C SER A 122 -0.40 -7.91 8.46
N ALA A 123 -0.22 -7.18 9.56
CA ALA A 123 1.11 -6.78 10.02
C ALA A 123 1.93 -8.01 10.41
N LEU A 124 1.31 -8.98 11.09
CA LEU A 124 2.00 -10.21 11.45
C LEU A 124 2.39 -11.03 10.23
N ALA A 125 1.50 -11.10 9.24
CA ALA A 125 1.80 -11.81 8.00
C ALA A 125 2.99 -11.19 7.29
N ALA A 126 3.05 -9.86 7.24
CA ALA A 126 4.17 -9.15 6.63
C ALA A 126 5.48 -9.44 7.39
N ALA A 127 5.42 -9.41 8.72
CA ALA A 127 6.60 -9.69 9.54
C ALA A 127 7.12 -11.09 9.29
N LYS A 128 6.21 -12.08 9.23
CA LYS A 128 6.59 -13.47 8.95
C LYS A 128 7.20 -13.63 7.57
N ALA A 129 6.79 -12.82 6.62
CA ALA A 129 7.31 -12.85 5.26
C ALA A 129 8.63 -12.08 5.13
N GLY A 130 9.14 -11.52 6.21
CA GLY A 130 10.41 -10.81 6.19
C GLY A 130 10.36 -9.38 5.68
N LYS A 131 9.17 -8.79 5.66
CA LYS A 131 9.01 -7.41 5.18
C LYS A 131 9.40 -6.42 6.26
N THR A 132 9.85 -5.24 5.84
CA THR A 132 10.07 -4.13 6.76
C THR A 132 8.71 -3.56 7.14
N ILE A 133 8.45 -3.42 8.43
CA ILE A 133 7.18 -2.91 8.92
C ILE A 133 7.38 -1.49 9.43
N TYR A 134 6.60 -0.57 8.87
CA TYR A 134 6.57 0.82 9.35
C TYR A 134 5.28 0.99 10.14
N LEU A 135 5.41 1.11 11.45
CA LEU A 135 4.25 1.26 12.32
C LEU A 135 3.92 2.73 12.48
N ALA A 136 2.69 3.07 12.18
CA ALA A 136 2.28 4.45 12.12
C ALA A 136 1.44 4.84 13.32
N ASN A 137 2.03 4.80 14.51
CA ASN A 137 1.39 5.36 15.67
C ASN A 137 2.38 6.22 16.42
N LYS A 138 1.87 7.00 17.32
CA LYS A 138 2.65 7.99 18.02
C LYS A 138 3.83 7.39 18.80
N GLU A 139 3.56 6.34 19.53
CA GLU A 139 4.58 5.70 20.33
C GLU A 139 5.68 5.11 19.47
N THR A 140 5.29 4.50 18.37
CA THR A 140 6.25 3.85 17.48
C THR A 140 7.15 4.85 16.80
N LEU A 141 6.61 6.00 16.42
CA LEU A 141 7.40 7.02 15.73
C LEU A 141 8.46 7.64 16.62
N VAL A 142 8.25 7.59 17.92
CA VAL A 142 9.21 8.14 18.87
C VAL A 142 10.44 7.25 18.99
N VAL A 143 10.25 5.97 18.79
CA VAL A 143 11.34 5.01 18.86
C VAL A 143 12.26 5.14 17.66
#